data_5c220ee858dfca214af0a8982863d86d
#
_entry.id   5c220ee858dfca214af0a8982863d86d
#
_cell.length_a   1.000
_cell.length_b   1.000
_cell.length_c   1.000
_cell.angle_alpha   90.00
_cell.angle_beta   90.00
_cell.angle_gamma   90.00
#
_symmetry.space_group_name_H-M   'P 1'
#
loop_
_entity.id
_entity.type
_entity.pdbx_description
1 polymer ?
#
loop_
_entity_poly.entity_id
_entity_poly.type
_entity_poly.pdbx_seq_one_letter_code
_entity_poly.pdbx_strand_id
1 'polypeptide(L)'
;MVMERLKQNRWLKMALYIVILSAVSYGFYILLQYLTAYLGIPEEGFVPIAYLVVFGVTLVANAAIFVPVVFHISIMLWAIGQCNCNLVLVVLIASVAGALGEITGYYAGYLGKRIVLAESTPGYNRFVGWMQRHGPWGIFLVSLQPLTDIAGLLAGASKLPLWKFLLPCWPAKFIKYFVISYFGGEVLNLLPPLPF
;
A
#
# COMPACT_ATOMS: atom_id res chain seq x y z
N MET A 1 -25.29 23.12 -2.41
CA MET A 1 -25.78 22.22 -3.48
C MET A 1 -24.80 21.08 -3.82
N VAL A 2 -23.50 21.34 -4.05
CA VAL A 2 -22.50 20.26 -4.33
C VAL A 2 -22.26 19.37 -3.11
N MET A 3 -22.11 19.95 -1.92
CA MET A 3 -21.86 19.19 -0.68
C MET A 3 -23.02 18.29 -0.22
N GLU A 4 -24.26 18.62 -0.55
CA GLU A 4 -25.41 17.75 -0.25
C GLU A 4 -25.50 16.55 -1.20
N ARG A 5 -25.17 16.74 -2.48
CA ARG A 5 -25.04 15.62 -3.44
C ARG A 5 -23.93 14.65 -3.08
N LEU A 6 -22.83 15.14 -2.48
CA LEU A 6 -21.74 14.30 -1.94
C LEU A 6 -22.19 13.42 -0.78
N LYS A 7 -23.15 13.87 0.03
CA LYS A 7 -23.68 13.08 1.15
C LYS A 7 -24.51 11.87 0.70
N GLN A 8 -25.13 11.95 -0.46
CA GLN A 8 -26.12 10.97 -0.94
C GLN A 8 -25.54 9.92 -1.90
N ASN A 9 -24.38 10.18 -2.55
CA ASN A 9 -23.84 9.29 -3.57
C ASN A 9 -22.54 8.61 -3.13
N ARG A 10 -22.62 7.32 -2.78
CA ARG A 10 -21.49 6.51 -2.31
C ARG A 10 -20.34 6.45 -3.33
N TRP A 11 -20.66 6.38 -4.62
CA TRP A 11 -19.71 6.37 -5.71
C TRP A 11 -18.94 7.69 -5.85
N LEU A 12 -19.62 8.81 -5.64
CA LEU A 12 -18.99 10.13 -5.70
C LEU A 12 -17.98 10.34 -4.57
N LYS A 13 -18.28 9.81 -3.37
CA LYS A 13 -17.33 9.82 -2.24
C LYS A 13 -16.10 8.95 -2.53
N MET A 14 -16.28 7.78 -3.12
CA MET A 14 -15.18 6.90 -3.50
C MET A 14 -14.31 7.56 -4.57
N ALA A 15 -14.91 8.16 -5.60
CA ALA A 15 -14.19 8.88 -6.64
C ALA A 15 -13.40 10.07 -6.06
N LEU A 16 -14.00 10.86 -5.18
CA LEU A 16 -13.33 11.97 -4.51
C LEU A 16 -12.15 11.47 -3.66
N TYR A 17 -12.33 10.39 -2.92
CA TYR A 17 -11.27 9.79 -2.11
C TYR A 17 -10.10 9.32 -2.98
N ILE A 18 -10.36 8.67 -4.11
CA ILE A 18 -9.34 8.25 -5.08
C ILE A 18 -8.59 9.47 -5.65
N VAL A 19 -9.32 10.52 -6.03
CA VAL A 19 -8.71 11.76 -6.56
C VAL A 19 -7.80 12.42 -5.51
N ILE A 20 -8.27 12.54 -4.27
CA ILE A 20 -7.46 13.11 -3.19
C ILE A 20 -6.21 12.27 -2.93
N LEU A 21 -6.34 10.95 -2.86
CA LEU A 21 -5.19 10.05 -2.69
C LEU A 21 -4.19 10.17 -3.84
N SER A 22 -4.68 10.22 -5.08
CA SER A 22 -3.82 10.39 -6.26
C SER A 22 -3.09 11.73 -6.24
N ALA A 23 -3.79 12.82 -5.86
CA ALA A 23 -3.19 14.14 -5.74
C ALA A 23 -2.11 14.19 -4.64
N VAL A 24 -2.36 13.57 -3.49
CA VAL A 24 -1.37 13.44 -2.40
C VAL A 24 -0.16 12.62 -2.84
N SER A 25 -0.39 11.50 -3.56
CA SER A 25 0.68 10.68 -4.12
C SER A 25 1.57 11.47 -5.08
N TYR A 26 0.92 12.18 -6.00
CA TYR A 26 1.63 13.00 -6.97
C TYR A 26 2.41 14.14 -6.31
N GLY A 27 1.82 14.82 -5.33
CA GLY A 27 2.51 15.85 -4.55
C GLY A 27 3.74 15.32 -3.81
N PHE A 28 3.65 14.12 -3.22
CA PHE A 28 4.77 13.48 -2.56
C PHE A 28 5.86 13.02 -3.56
N TYR A 29 5.46 12.54 -4.73
CA TYR A 29 6.38 12.23 -5.83
C TYR A 29 7.17 13.47 -6.28
N ILE A 30 6.49 14.61 -6.49
CA ILE A 30 7.15 15.89 -6.83
C ILE A 30 8.12 16.34 -5.73
N LEU A 31 7.72 16.21 -4.46
CA LEU A 31 8.58 16.54 -3.33
C LEU A 31 9.87 15.71 -3.34
N LEU A 32 9.77 14.41 -3.63
CA LEU A 32 10.93 13.53 -3.72
C LEU A 32 11.84 13.93 -4.89
N GLN A 33 11.29 14.28 -6.04
CA GLN A 33 12.05 14.79 -7.18
C GLN A 33 12.81 16.08 -6.82
N TYR A 34 12.11 17.02 -6.21
CA TYR A 34 12.74 18.28 -5.78
C TYR A 34 13.86 18.04 -4.78
N LEU A 35 13.67 17.16 -3.81
CA LEU A 35 14.69 16.82 -2.82
C LEU A 35 15.92 16.15 -3.46
N THR A 36 15.73 15.25 -4.42
CA THR A 36 16.85 14.62 -5.13
C THR A 36 17.64 15.62 -5.97
N ALA A 37 16.95 16.53 -6.66
CA ALA A 37 17.60 17.59 -7.41
C ALA A 37 18.35 18.59 -6.50
N TYR A 38 17.73 18.96 -5.38
CA TYR A 38 18.33 19.88 -4.40
C TYR A 38 19.58 19.29 -3.71
N LEU A 39 19.57 18.00 -3.41
CA LEU A 39 20.68 17.30 -2.76
C LEU A 39 21.82 16.94 -3.73
N GLY A 40 21.64 17.17 -5.03
CA GLY A 40 22.66 16.88 -6.05
C GLY A 40 23.12 15.42 -6.07
N ILE A 41 22.19 14.48 -5.83
CA ILE A 41 22.51 13.05 -5.70
C ILE A 41 22.89 12.49 -7.07
N PRO A 42 24.13 11.95 -7.25
CA PRO A 42 24.58 11.40 -8.52
C PRO A 42 23.76 10.17 -8.89
N GLU A 43 23.26 10.09 -10.14
CA GLU A 43 22.42 8.99 -10.62
C GLU A 43 23.12 7.62 -10.55
N GLU A 44 24.44 7.58 -10.84
CA GLU A 44 25.19 6.33 -11.02
C GLU A 44 25.47 5.55 -9.72
N GLY A 45 25.49 6.20 -8.55
CA GLY A 45 25.74 5.53 -7.25
C GLY A 45 24.49 5.26 -6.41
N PHE A 46 23.34 5.76 -6.83
CA PHE A 46 22.15 5.83 -5.99
C PHE A 46 21.21 4.64 -6.13
N VAL A 47 21.34 3.84 -7.18
CA VAL A 47 20.46 2.70 -7.43
C VAL A 47 20.36 1.72 -6.25
N PRO A 48 21.46 1.27 -5.60
CA PRO A 48 21.37 0.38 -4.44
C PRO A 48 20.68 1.05 -3.24
N ILE A 49 20.93 2.35 -3.05
CA ILE A 49 20.31 3.13 -1.96
C ILE A 49 18.81 3.28 -2.24
N ALA A 50 18.40 3.52 -3.49
CA ALA A 50 17.00 3.61 -3.88
C ALA A 50 16.22 2.32 -3.53
N TYR A 51 16.80 1.14 -3.78
CA TYR A 51 16.19 -0.12 -3.36
C TYR A 51 16.06 -0.26 -1.84
N LEU A 52 17.07 0.18 -1.08
CA LEU A 52 17.01 0.22 0.39
C LEU A 52 15.93 1.18 0.90
N VAL A 53 15.82 2.36 0.29
CA VAL A 53 14.79 3.36 0.61
C VAL A 53 13.40 2.79 0.31
N VAL A 54 13.20 2.17 -0.84
CA VAL A 54 11.94 1.49 -1.19
C VAL A 54 11.60 0.43 -0.15
N PHE A 55 12.56 -0.42 0.23
CA PHE A 55 12.36 -1.45 1.24
C PHE A 55 11.96 -0.83 2.59
N GLY A 56 12.77 0.10 3.10
CA GLY A 56 12.57 0.71 4.43
C GLY A 56 11.26 1.47 4.53
N VAL A 57 10.97 2.35 3.55
CA VAL A 57 9.73 3.15 3.55
C VAL A 57 8.51 2.24 3.41
N THR A 58 8.55 1.25 2.52
CA THR A 58 7.43 0.32 2.35
C THR A 58 7.21 -0.52 3.60
N LEU A 59 8.28 -0.99 4.25
CA LEU A 59 8.22 -1.73 5.51
C LEU A 59 7.53 -0.89 6.59
N VAL A 60 8.03 0.34 6.82
CA VAL A 60 7.50 1.24 7.86
C VAL A 60 6.08 1.66 7.56
N ALA A 61 5.77 1.98 6.30
CA ALA A 61 4.42 2.38 5.89
C ALA A 61 3.40 1.25 6.11
N ASN A 62 3.77 0.01 5.82
CA ASN A 62 2.89 -1.14 6.05
C ASN A 62 2.88 -1.60 7.52
N ALA A 63 3.94 -1.32 8.28
CA ALA A 63 3.98 -1.57 9.71
C ALA A 63 3.11 -0.59 10.49
N ALA A 64 3.00 0.64 10.03
CA ALA A 64 2.16 1.68 10.63
C ALA A 64 0.74 1.59 10.04
N ILE A 65 -0.20 1.04 10.82
CA ILE A 65 -1.60 0.76 10.41
C ILE A 65 -2.32 1.99 9.82
N PHE A 66 -1.86 3.21 10.13
CA PHE A 66 -2.49 4.47 9.74
C PHE A 66 -1.79 5.21 8.58
N VAL A 67 -0.67 4.70 8.07
CA VAL A 67 0.02 5.36 6.95
C VAL A 67 -0.71 5.03 5.65
N PRO A 68 -1.12 6.05 4.88
CA PRO A 68 -1.79 5.83 3.60
C PRO A 68 -0.90 5.04 2.62
N VAL A 69 -1.51 4.09 1.92
CA VAL A 69 -0.88 3.27 0.85
C VAL A 69 -0.13 4.13 -0.19
N VAL A 70 -0.56 5.36 -0.34
CA VAL A 70 -0.04 6.36 -1.28
C VAL A 70 1.45 6.62 -1.12
N PHE A 71 1.99 6.65 0.10
CA PHE A 71 3.39 7.02 0.34
C PHE A 71 4.38 6.01 -0.25
N HIS A 72 4.15 4.72 -0.04
CA HIS A 72 5.06 3.71 -0.59
C HIS A 72 4.91 3.54 -2.10
N ILE A 73 3.72 3.81 -2.67
CA ILE A 73 3.54 3.84 -4.13
C ILE A 73 4.36 4.98 -4.74
N SER A 74 4.31 6.19 -4.14
CA SER A 74 5.06 7.34 -4.63
C SER A 74 6.56 7.09 -4.63
N ILE A 75 7.10 6.44 -3.60
CA ILE A 75 8.53 6.12 -3.53
C ILE A 75 8.94 5.05 -4.54
N MET A 76 8.04 4.08 -4.84
CA MET A 76 8.28 3.11 -5.90
C MET A 76 8.32 3.77 -7.28
N LEU A 77 7.37 4.66 -7.57
CA LEU A 77 7.34 5.42 -8.84
C LEU A 77 8.54 6.35 -8.97
N TRP A 78 8.97 6.99 -7.87
CA TRP A 78 10.18 7.80 -7.83
C TRP A 78 11.44 6.96 -8.13
N ALA A 79 11.60 5.80 -7.51
CA ALA A 79 12.74 4.91 -7.75
C ALA A 79 12.80 4.43 -9.21
N ILE A 80 11.65 4.12 -9.80
CA ILE A 80 11.56 3.68 -11.20
C ILE A 80 11.85 4.84 -12.16
N GLY A 81 11.23 6.01 -11.93
CA GLY A 81 11.30 7.15 -12.85
C GLY A 81 12.58 7.96 -12.75
N GLN A 82 13.13 8.18 -11.54
CA GLN A 82 14.28 9.04 -11.31
C GLN A 82 15.61 8.27 -11.18
N CYS A 83 15.58 7.10 -10.54
CA CYS A 83 16.80 6.32 -10.30
C CYS A 83 17.01 5.24 -11.37
N ASN A 84 16.17 5.18 -12.41
CA ASN A 84 16.23 4.18 -13.47
C ASN A 84 16.25 2.73 -12.94
N CYS A 85 15.61 2.51 -11.77
CA CYS A 85 15.55 1.22 -11.12
C CYS A 85 14.66 0.25 -11.92
N ASN A 86 15.03 -1.03 -11.93
CA ASN A 86 14.24 -2.04 -12.60
C ASN A 86 12.87 -2.21 -11.91
N LEU A 87 11.78 -2.03 -12.68
CA LEU A 87 10.39 -2.13 -12.20
C LEU A 87 10.14 -3.42 -11.41
N VAL A 88 10.57 -4.56 -11.95
CA VAL A 88 10.31 -5.88 -11.33
C VAL A 88 11.02 -6.00 -9.99
N LEU A 89 12.28 -5.53 -9.89
CA LEU A 89 13.04 -5.54 -8.64
C LEU A 89 12.45 -4.59 -7.60
N VAL A 90 12.05 -3.38 -7.98
CA VAL A 90 11.37 -2.43 -7.08
C VAL A 90 10.11 -3.06 -6.50
N VAL A 91 9.28 -3.65 -7.37
CA VAL A 91 8.03 -4.30 -6.95
C VAL A 91 8.28 -5.52 -6.07
N LEU A 92 9.29 -6.33 -6.40
CA LEU A 92 9.66 -7.49 -5.60
C LEU A 92 10.08 -7.08 -4.19
N ILE A 93 11.00 -6.12 -4.09
CA ILE A 93 11.50 -5.59 -2.82
C ILE A 93 10.36 -4.97 -1.99
N ALA A 94 9.54 -4.12 -2.63
CA ALA A 94 8.40 -3.50 -1.98
C ALA A 94 7.35 -4.53 -1.50
N SER A 95 7.07 -5.57 -2.30
CA SER A 95 6.09 -6.60 -1.91
C SER A 95 6.55 -7.43 -0.72
N VAL A 96 7.84 -7.77 -0.65
CA VAL A 96 8.43 -8.44 0.51
C VAL A 96 8.38 -7.53 1.73
N ALA A 97 8.84 -6.29 1.61
CA ALA A 97 8.80 -5.30 2.69
C ALA A 97 7.37 -5.05 3.19
N GLY A 98 6.41 -4.93 2.26
CA GLY A 98 5.01 -4.73 2.57
C GLY A 98 4.39 -5.91 3.31
N ALA A 99 4.69 -7.15 2.90
CA ALA A 99 4.22 -8.34 3.59
C ALA A 99 4.81 -8.46 5.01
N LEU A 100 6.10 -8.14 5.17
CA LEU A 100 6.76 -8.12 6.47
C LEU A 100 6.20 -7.00 7.37
N GLY A 101 5.95 -5.81 6.81
CA GLY A 101 5.36 -4.69 7.55
C GLY A 101 3.98 -5.02 8.13
N GLU A 102 3.14 -5.77 7.39
CA GLU A 102 1.83 -6.17 7.89
C GLU A 102 1.84 -7.16 9.07
N ILE A 103 3.00 -7.70 9.44
CA ILE A 103 3.14 -8.54 10.64
C ILE A 103 2.74 -7.74 11.90
N THR A 104 3.04 -6.44 11.94
CA THR A 104 2.61 -5.58 13.05
C THR A 104 1.09 -5.49 13.12
N GLY A 105 0.43 -5.29 11.97
CA GLY A 105 -1.03 -5.33 11.85
C GLY A 105 -1.61 -6.68 12.28
N TYR A 106 -0.94 -7.78 11.89
CA TYR A 106 -1.34 -9.13 12.32
C TYR A 106 -1.32 -9.28 13.84
N TYR A 107 -0.23 -8.89 14.50
CA TYR A 107 -0.16 -8.95 15.96
C TYR A 107 -1.13 -7.98 16.62
N ALA A 108 -1.34 -6.79 16.07
CA ALA A 108 -2.35 -5.86 16.56
C ALA A 108 -3.77 -6.48 16.49
N GLY A 109 -4.11 -7.15 15.39
CA GLY A 109 -5.36 -7.89 15.26
C GLY A 109 -5.47 -9.09 16.18
N TYR A 110 -4.39 -9.84 16.33
CA TYR A 110 -4.32 -11.03 17.20
C TYR A 110 -4.52 -10.68 18.68
N LEU A 111 -3.87 -9.61 19.14
CA LEU A 111 -3.95 -9.12 20.52
C LEU A 111 -5.20 -8.26 20.74
N GLY A 112 -5.58 -7.45 19.75
CA GLY A 112 -6.67 -6.48 19.85
C GLY A 112 -8.07 -7.07 19.91
N LYS A 113 -8.23 -8.38 19.64
CA LYS A 113 -9.52 -9.08 19.79
C LYS A 113 -10.14 -8.94 21.19
N ARG A 114 -9.31 -8.59 22.18
CA ARG A 114 -9.78 -8.34 23.57
C ARG A 114 -10.18 -6.89 23.85
N ILE A 115 -9.75 -5.91 23.03
CA ILE A 115 -9.80 -4.49 23.44
C ILE A 115 -10.61 -3.60 22.47
N VAL A 116 -10.53 -3.80 21.15
CA VAL A 116 -10.97 -2.77 20.18
C VAL A 116 -12.17 -3.20 19.33
N LEU A 117 -12.32 -4.47 19.05
CA LEU A 117 -13.42 -4.97 18.22
C LEU A 117 -14.40 -5.74 19.12
N ALA A 118 -15.09 -4.96 19.98
CA ALA A 118 -16.16 -5.47 20.77
C ALA A 118 -17.09 -6.37 19.95
N GLU A 119 -17.48 -7.48 20.52
CA GLU A 119 -18.36 -8.55 20.00
C GLU A 119 -19.69 -8.08 19.37
N SER A 120 -19.88 -6.76 19.23
CA SER A 120 -21.14 -6.10 18.89
C SER A 120 -21.34 -5.75 17.41
N THR A 121 -20.35 -5.94 16.52
CA THR A 121 -20.55 -5.58 15.09
C THR A 121 -20.87 -6.82 14.25
N PRO A 122 -22.14 -7.00 13.82
CA PRO A 122 -22.58 -8.20 13.06
C PRO A 122 -21.74 -8.46 11.80
N GLY A 123 -21.24 -7.39 11.14
CA GLY A 123 -20.38 -7.48 9.97
C GLY A 123 -19.00 -8.08 10.25
N TYR A 124 -18.42 -7.79 11.41
CA TYR A 124 -17.10 -8.31 11.79
C TYR A 124 -17.11 -9.82 11.99
N ASN A 125 -18.05 -10.34 12.76
CA ASN A 125 -18.17 -11.77 13.02
C ASN A 125 -18.42 -12.56 11.72
N ARG A 126 -19.22 -11.99 10.80
CA ARG A 126 -19.47 -12.58 9.50
C ARG A 126 -18.20 -12.62 8.64
N PHE A 127 -17.40 -11.56 8.68
CA PHE A 127 -16.15 -11.47 7.93
C PHE A 127 -15.08 -12.41 8.51
N VAL A 128 -14.92 -12.47 9.83
CA VAL A 128 -14.00 -13.40 10.51
C VAL A 128 -14.38 -14.86 10.19
N GLY A 129 -15.67 -15.20 10.25
CA GLY A 129 -16.15 -16.53 9.87
C GLY A 129 -15.88 -16.87 8.40
N TRP A 130 -16.06 -15.90 7.50
CA TRP A 130 -15.71 -16.06 6.08
C TRP A 130 -14.20 -16.27 5.90
N MET A 131 -13.37 -15.50 6.58
CA MET A 131 -11.91 -15.61 6.54
C MET A 131 -11.43 -16.96 7.07
N GLN A 132 -12.01 -17.46 8.17
CA GLN A 132 -11.69 -18.79 8.71
C GLN A 132 -12.08 -19.92 7.75
N ARG A 133 -13.18 -19.74 7.02
CA ARG A 133 -13.67 -20.73 6.04
C ARG A 133 -12.83 -20.76 4.77
N HIS A 134 -12.42 -19.61 4.24
CA HIS A 134 -11.69 -19.48 2.98
C HIS A 134 -10.17 -19.40 3.15
N GLY A 135 -9.68 -19.20 4.40
CA GLY A 135 -8.26 -19.23 4.76
C GLY A 135 -7.37 -18.38 3.86
N PRO A 136 -6.33 -18.97 3.23
CA PRO A 136 -5.37 -18.24 2.43
C PRO A 136 -5.96 -17.48 1.23
N TRP A 137 -7.01 -18.00 0.59
CA TRP A 137 -7.70 -17.32 -0.51
C TRP A 137 -8.38 -16.02 -0.08
N GLY A 138 -8.96 -16.01 1.12
CA GLY A 138 -9.52 -14.79 1.70
C GLY A 138 -8.47 -13.71 1.91
N ILE A 139 -7.30 -14.09 2.40
CA ILE A 139 -6.14 -13.19 2.58
C ILE A 139 -5.67 -12.65 1.23
N PHE A 140 -5.50 -13.53 0.24
CA PHE A 140 -5.07 -13.12 -1.10
C PHE A 140 -5.99 -12.05 -1.68
N LEU A 141 -7.31 -12.26 -1.67
CA LEU A 141 -8.28 -11.31 -2.20
C LEU A 141 -8.29 -9.98 -1.45
N VAL A 142 -8.17 -10.00 -0.11
CA VAL A 142 -8.12 -8.77 0.68
C VAL A 142 -6.81 -8.02 0.44
N SER A 143 -5.67 -8.72 0.35
CA SER A 143 -4.36 -8.10 0.09
C SER A 143 -4.24 -7.52 -1.32
N LEU A 144 -5.02 -8.05 -2.28
CA LEU A 144 -5.07 -7.53 -3.65
C LEU A 144 -5.80 -6.18 -3.73
N GLN A 145 -6.60 -5.82 -2.73
CA GLN A 145 -7.37 -4.59 -2.73
C GLN A 145 -6.45 -3.36 -2.73
N PRO A 146 -6.64 -2.39 -3.66
CA PRO A 146 -5.67 -1.31 -3.86
C PRO A 146 -5.71 -0.23 -2.78
N LEU A 147 -6.81 -0.09 -2.05
CA LEU A 147 -7.05 1.06 -1.16
C LEU A 147 -6.72 0.81 0.31
N THR A 148 -6.53 -0.45 0.73
CA THR A 148 -6.37 -0.78 2.15
C THR A 148 -5.33 -1.88 2.36
N ASP A 149 -4.52 -1.73 3.38
CA ASP A 149 -3.59 -2.75 3.87
C ASP A 149 -4.03 -3.23 5.26
N ILE A 150 -5.26 -3.77 5.32
CA ILE A 150 -5.87 -4.30 6.56
C ILE A 150 -5.82 -5.84 6.64
N ALA A 151 -5.18 -6.49 5.67
CA ALA A 151 -5.15 -7.94 5.60
C ALA A 151 -4.50 -8.57 6.84
N GLY A 152 -3.41 -7.98 7.33
CA GLY A 152 -2.74 -8.40 8.56
C GLY A 152 -3.67 -8.32 9.78
N LEU A 153 -4.33 -7.18 9.98
CA LEU A 153 -5.27 -6.99 11.10
C LEU A 153 -6.38 -8.04 11.09
N LEU A 154 -6.96 -8.31 9.93
CA LEU A 154 -8.05 -9.27 9.78
C LEU A 154 -7.58 -10.72 9.96
N ALA A 155 -6.39 -11.06 9.44
CA ALA A 155 -5.78 -12.38 9.63
C ALA A 155 -5.48 -12.65 11.12
N GLY A 156 -4.90 -11.66 11.80
CA GLY A 156 -4.62 -11.73 13.24
C GLY A 156 -5.89 -11.87 14.07
N ALA A 157 -6.90 -11.05 13.80
CA ALA A 157 -8.20 -11.11 14.47
C ALA A 157 -8.92 -12.46 14.23
N SER A 158 -8.73 -13.07 13.08
CA SER A 158 -9.24 -14.39 12.74
C SER A 158 -8.41 -15.55 13.34
N LYS A 159 -7.29 -15.23 14.03
CA LYS A 159 -6.34 -16.21 14.59
C LYS A 159 -5.78 -17.20 13.55
N LEU A 160 -5.64 -16.77 12.31
CA LEU A 160 -4.99 -17.58 11.29
C LEU A 160 -3.50 -17.74 11.63
N PRO A 161 -2.86 -18.89 11.39
CA PRO A 161 -1.43 -19.04 11.55
C PRO A 161 -0.66 -18.06 10.66
N LEU A 162 0.41 -17.45 11.18
CA LEU A 162 1.19 -16.40 10.51
C LEU A 162 1.64 -16.81 9.09
N TRP A 163 2.08 -18.06 8.91
CA TRP A 163 2.51 -18.55 7.59
C TRP A 163 1.35 -18.63 6.59
N LYS A 164 0.11 -18.98 7.04
CA LYS A 164 -1.09 -18.99 6.20
C LYS A 164 -1.55 -17.58 5.84
N PHE A 165 -1.07 -16.58 6.54
CA PHE A 165 -1.25 -15.17 6.21
C PHE A 165 -0.18 -14.68 5.23
N LEU A 166 1.12 -14.88 5.54
CA LEU A 166 2.22 -14.33 4.75
C LEU A 166 2.30 -14.92 3.33
N LEU A 167 2.09 -16.23 3.19
CA LEU A 167 2.19 -16.93 1.90
C LEU A 167 1.25 -16.34 0.82
N PRO A 168 -0.04 -16.11 1.06
CA PRO A 168 -0.91 -15.49 0.07
C PRO A 168 -0.82 -13.95 0.04
N CYS A 169 -0.41 -13.31 1.14
CA CYS A 169 -0.26 -11.87 1.22
C CYS A 169 0.83 -11.35 0.27
N TRP A 170 2.00 -11.99 0.28
CA TRP A 170 3.13 -11.56 -0.55
C TRP A 170 2.81 -11.55 -2.06
N PRO A 171 2.36 -12.65 -2.71
CA PRO A 171 2.05 -12.63 -4.14
C PRO A 171 0.89 -11.68 -4.48
N ALA A 172 -0.08 -11.50 -3.59
CA ALA A 172 -1.14 -10.52 -3.80
C ALA A 172 -0.59 -9.08 -3.81
N LYS A 173 0.32 -8.75 -2.89
CA LYS A 173 1.01 -7.45 -2.87
C LYS A 173 1.91 -7.28 -4.11
N PHE A 174 2.60 -8.33 -4.54
CA PHE A 174 3.41 -8.27 -5.75
C PHE A 174 2.55 -7.90 -6.97
N ILE A 175 1.45 -8.59 -7.19
CA ILE A 175 0.52 -8.29 -8.30
C ILE A 175 -0.04 -6.87 -8.15
N LYS A 176 -0.51 -6.49 -6.97
CA LYS A 176 -1.04 -5.15 -6.69
C LYS A 176 -0.03 -4.06 -7.02
N TYR A 177 1.18 -4.16 -6.49
CA TYR A 177 2.22 -3.17 -6.69
C TYR A 177 2.72 -3.14 -8.13
N PHE A 178 2.79 -4.30 -8.79
CA PHE A 178 3.17 -4.36 -10.20
C PHE A 178 2.17 -3.60 -11.07
N VAL A 179 0.88 -3.89 -10.92
CA VAL A 179 -0.18 -3.22 -11.68
C VAL A 179 -0.17 -1.71 -11.43
N ILE A 180 -0.11 -1.29 -10.16
CA ILE A 180 -0.14 0.13 -9.81
C ILE A 180 1.11 0.85 -10.32
N SER A 181 2.30 0.25 -10.19
CA SER A 181 3.55 0.88 -10.64
C SER A 181 3.65 0.95 -12.17
N TYR A 182 3.19 -0.10 -12.86
CA TYR A 182 3.17 -0.12 -14.33
C TYR A 182 2.25 0.97 -14.89
N PHE A 183 0.99 0.98 -14.48
CA PHE A 183 0.04 1.99 -14.95
C PHE A 183 0.35 3.38 -14.40
N GLY A 184 0.84 3.49 -13.18
CA GLY A 184 1.27 4.77 -12.59
C GLY A 184 2.46 5.37 -13.34
N GLY A 185 3.42 4.56 -13.77
CA GLY A 185 4.53 4.98 -14.59
C GLY A 185 4.07 5.50 -15.97
N GLU A 186 3.15 4.79 -16.63
CA GLU A 186 2.57 5.23 -17.89
C GLU A 186 1.84 6.57 -17.76
N VAL A 187 1.07 6.76 -16.70
CA VAL A 187 0.39 8.04 -16.44
C VAL A 187 1.40 9.16 -16.18
N LEU A 188 2.48 8.91 -15.47
CA LEU A 188 3.54 9.91 -15.24
C LEU A 188 4.24 10.30 -16.54
N ASN A 189 4.47 9.37 -17.46
CA ASN A 189 5.07 9.63 -18.77
C ASN A 189 4.18 10.50 -19.68
N LEU A 190 2.86 10.52 -19.44
CA LEU A 190 1.93 11.39 -20.18
C LEU A 190 1.89 12.82 -19.63
N LEU A 191 2.43 13.06 -18.43
CA LEU A 191 2.50 14.39 -17.84
C LEU A 191 3.73 15.15 -18.40
N PRO A 192 3.62 16.49 -18.62
CA PRO A 192 4.75 17.27 -19.06
C PRO A 192 5.90 17.18 -18.03
N PRO A 193 7.18 17.13 -18.49
CA PRO A 193 8.32 17.11 -17.59
C PRO A 193 8.32 18.36 -16.72
N LEU A 194 8.56 18.18 -15.42
CA LEU A 194 8.59 19.30 -14.48
C LEU A 194 9.86 20.14 -14.72
N PRO A 195 9.79 21.46 -14.60
CA PRO A 195 10.88 22.37 -14.95
C PRO A 195 11.96 22.50 -13.86
N PHE A 196 12.44 21.40 -13.27
CA PHE A 196 13.58 21.43 -12.34
C PHE A 196 14.56 20.31 -12.63
#